data_8ead96d09486da874065edb2779f83e2
#
_entry.id   8ead96d09486da874065edb2779f83e2
#
_cell.length_a   1.000
_cell.length_b   1.000
_cell.length_c   1.000
_cell.angle_alpha   90.00
_cell.angle_beta   90.00
_cell.angle_gamma   90.00
#
_symmetry.space_group_name_H-M   'P 1'
#
loop_
_entity.id
_entity.type
_entity.pdbx_description
1 polymer ?
#
loop_
_entity_poly.entity_id
_entity_poly.type
_entity_poly.pdbx_seq_one_letter_code
_entity_poly.pdbx_strand_id
1 'polypeptide(L)'
;MRYSAFSILKNALQGNRNWTPAWRKPEPRRRYDVIIIGGGGHGLSTAYYLASVHGITNVAVIEKGYLGSGNVGRNTTIVRSNYRLTPNSRFYEKSMELWRELSHTLNYNVMFSPRGVLNLAHTPGQMDSYAERGNQMRLMGVRSELLDRDQVAKLNPYLDVSGSARFPVEGGLLQPDAGNARHDAVAWGYARAADALGVDILENTEVVGFLKNGDGIAGVKVRRGDQEIDIEAGKTGIAVAGSTSRVLKLAGVDHLPIESTVLQAFVSESIKPIIPNVVTFGAGHLYVSQSDKGGLVFGGNIDYYNSYAQRGNLPVWEEVVSELVAMFPNFARLRLLRSWGGVMDMSMDGSPIITVGPLDGMYLNAGWCYGGFKATPASGWCFAHTIAHDAPHEFNREFTLERFKDGNPIDELGAGPTPWYH
;
A
#
# COMPACT_ATOMS: atom_id res chain seq x y z
N MET A 1 -20.85 14.63 -4.20
CA MET A 1 -22.20 14.65 -4.81
C MET A 1 -23.20 14.37 -3.70
N ARG A 2 -24.16 15.27 -3.47
CA ARG A 2 -25.23 15.04 -2.48
C ARG A 2 -26.41 14.42 -3.21
N TYR A 3 -26.79 13.21 -2.87
CA TYR A 3 -27.99 12.58 -3.39
C TYR A 3 -29.19 13.13 -2.62
N SER A 4 -30.09 13.83 -3.31
CA SER A 4 -31.36 14.25 -2.72
C SER A 4 -32.34 13.07 -2.67
N ALA A 5 -33.34 13.12 -1.79
CA ALA A 5 -34.41 12.12 -1.73
C ALA A 5 -35.11 11.99 -3.09
N PHE A 6 -35.34 13.09 -3.81
CA PHE A 6 -35.88 13.09 -5.16
C PHE A 6 -35.00 12.37 -6.16
N SER A 7 -33.67 12.52 -6.09
CA SER A 7 -32.73 11.82 -6.95
C SER A 7 -32.78 10.30 -6.70
N ILE A 8 -32.83 9.88 -5.44
CA ILE A 8 -32.96 8.48 -5.06
C ILE A 8 -34.27 7.90 -5.58
N LEU A 9 -35.41 8.58 -5.37
CA LEU A 9 -36.71 8.14 -5.84
C LEU A 9 -36.75 8.05 -7.38
N LYS A 10 -36.27 9.07 -8.10
CA LYS A 10 -36.19 9.07 -9.56
C LYS A 10 -35.38 7.88 -10.09
N ASN A 11 -34.20 7.64 -9.50
CA ASN A 11 -33.34 6.52 -9.94
C ASN A 11 -33.98 5.17 -9.60
N ALA A 12 -34.65 5.04 -8.45
CA ALA A 12 -35.39 3.81 -8.09
C ALA A 12 -36.51 3.52 -9.09
N LEU A 13 -37.32 4.53 -9.46
CA LEU A 13 -38.39 4.39 -10.46
C LEU A 13 -37.85 4.05 -11.86
N GLN A 14 -36.61 4.43 -12.17
CA GLN A 14 -35.93 4.07 -13.42
C GLN A 14 -35.18 2.71 -13.32
N GLY A 15 -35.41 1.93 -12.28
CA GLY A 15 -34.75 0.65 -12.06
C GLY A 15 -33.24 0.75 -11.80
N ASN A 16 -32.77 1.90 -11.27
CA ASN A 16 -31.37 2.20 -10.98
C ASN A 16 -30.41 2.07 -12.19
N ARG A 17 -30.92 2.31 -13.41
CA ARG A 17 -30.12 2.13 -14.64
C ARG A 17 -29.38 3.37 -15.11
N ASN A 18 -29.71 4.55 -14.58
CA ASN A 18 -29.22 5.84 -15.09
C ASN A 18 -28.37 6.59 -14.04
N TRP A 19 -27.63 5.87 -13.20
CA TRP A 19 -26.67 6.48 -12.31
C TRP A 19 -25.49 7.06 -13.10
N THR A 20 -25.10 8.27 -12.76
CA THR A 20 -23.84 8.84 -13.28
C THR A 20 -22.69 7.97 -12.82
N PRO A 21 -21.82 7.48 -13.70
CA PRO A 21 -20.63 6.73 -13.31
C PRO A 21 -19.77 7.53 -12.34
N ALA A 22 -19.08 6.85 -11.43
CA ALA A 22 -18.21 7.49 -10.44
C ALA A 22 -16.98 8.16 -11.09
N TRP A 23 -16.56 7.67 -12.24
CA TRP A 23 -15.57 8.24 -13.16
C TRP A 23 -15.96 7.90 -14.59
N ARG A 24 -15.44 8.67 -15.55
CA ARG A 24 -15.68 8.47 -16.99
C ARG A 24 -15.00 7.18 -17.48
N LYS A 25 -15.38 6.74 -18.66
CA LYS A 25 -14.70 5.71 -19.44
C LYS A 25 -14.19 6.32 -20.74
N PRO A 26 -13.12 7.11 -20.71
CA PRO A 26 -12.62 7.81 -21.89
C PRO A 26 -11.98 6.83 -22.88
N GLU A 27 -11.99 7.23 -24.15
CA GLU A 27 -11.11 6.63 -25.16
C GLU A 27 -9.71 7.24 -25.04
N PRO A 28 -8.64 6.46 -25.29
CA PRO A 28 -7.27 6.95 -25.23
C PRO A 28 -7.07 8.12 -26.20
N ARG A 29 -6.46 9.21 -25.75
CA ARG A 29 -5.98 10.28 -26.63
C ARG A 29 -4.66 9.85 -27.28
N ARG A 30 -4.33 10.46 -28.39
CA ARG A 30 -3.07 10.21 -29.09
C ARG A 30 -1.85 10.63 -28.27
N ARG A 31 -2.00 11.67 -27.42
CA ARG A 31 -0.89 12.25 -26.65
C ARG A 31 -1.37 12.76 -25.29
N TYR A 32 -0.53 12.52 -24.27
CA TYR A 32 -0.65 13.09 -22.94
C TYR A 32 0.65 13.79 -22.53
N ASP A 33 0.56 14.72 -21.56
CA ASP A 33 1.76 15.30 -20.94
C ASP A 33 2.42 14.29 -20.03
N VAL A 34 1.60 13.54 -19.26
CA VAL A 34 2.06 12.47 -18.37
C VAL A 34 1.20 11.23 -18.52
N ILE A 35 1.85 10.08 -18.61
CA ILE A 35 1.22 8.78 -18.46
C ILE A 35 1.66 8.16 -17.14
N ILE A 36 0.71 7.66 -16.35
CA ILE A 36 0.97 6.83 -15.17
C ILE A 36 0.56 5.40 -15.47
N ILE A 37 1.52 4.48 -15.44
CA ILE A 37 1.26 3.04 -15.61
C ILE A 37 0.95 2.45 -14.24
N GLY A 38 -0.26 1.89 -14.11
CA GLY A 38 -0.79 1.28 -12.90
C GLY A 38 -1.89 2.11 -12.23
N GLY A 39 -3.14 1.61 -12.27
CA GLY A 39 -4.34 2.16 -11.63
C GLY A 39 -4.51 1.73 -10.19
N GLY A 40 -3.41 1.45 -9.47
CA GLY A 40 -3.38 1.19 -8.04
C GLY A 40 -3.43 2.47 -7.21
N GLY A 41 -3.36 2.33 -5.88
CA GLY A 41 -3.38 3.48 -4.96
C GLY A 41 -2.33 4.53 -5.29
N HIS A 42 -1.08 4.12 -5.54
CA HIS A 42 0.03 5.02 -5.86
C HIS A 42 -0.17 5.75 -7.19
N GLY A 43 -0.57 5.05 -8.25
CA GLY A 43 -0.79 5.69 -9.56
C GLY A 43 -1.97 6.67 -9.54
N LEU A 44 -3.09 6.28 -8.93
CA LEU A 44 -4.27 7.14 -8.82
C LEU A 44 -4.01 8.39 -7.96
N SER A 45 -3.31 8.24 -6.82
CA SER A 45 -2.92 9.38 -5.98
C SER A 45 -1.93 10.30 -6.70
N THR A 46 -0.97 9.74 -7.44
CA THR A 46 -0.04 10.53 -8.26
C THR A 46 -0.78 11.37 -9.29
N ALA A 47 -1.69 10.77 -10.05
CA ALA A 47 -2.47 11.47 -11.06
C ALA A 47 -3.36 12.56 -10.45
N TYR A 48 -3.94 12.30 -9.28
CA TYR A 48 -4.69 13.30 -8.52
C TYR A 48 -3.80 14.49 -8.12
N TYR A 49 -2.61 14.26 -7.57
CA TYR A 49 -1.72 15.33 -7.13
C TYR A 49 -1.05 16.07 -8.30
N LEU A 50 -0.78 15.41 -9.43
CA LEU A 50 -0.37 16.08 -10.65
C LEU A 50 -1.41 17.14 -11.09
N ALA A 51 -2.68 16.77 -11.08
CA ALA A 51 -3.76 17.66 -11.47
C ALA A 51 -4.07 18.74 -10.41
N SER A 52 -4.18 18.34 -9.13
CA SER A 52 -4.65 19.23 -8.06
C SER A 52 -3.59 20.19 -7.51
N VAL A 53 -2.32 19.77 -7.48
CA VAL A 53 -1.21 20.54 -6.90
C VAL A 53 -0.34 21.17 -7.97
N HIS A 54 -0.06 20.46 -9.06
CA HIS A 54 0.84 20.95 -10.11
C HIS A 54 0.12 21.46 -11.36
N GLY A 55 -1.22 21.40 -11.42
CA GLY A 55 -2.02 21.89 -12.55
C GLY A 55 -1.82 21.07 -13.83
N ILE A 56 -1.19 19.92 -13.76
CA ILE A 56 -0.96 19.02 -14.92
C ILE A 56 -2.18 18.11 -15.05
N THR A 57 -3.12 18.45 -15.93
CA THR A 57 -4.41 17.76 -16.08
C THR A 57 -4.48 16.85 -17.31
N ASN A 58 -3.61 17.03 -18.30
CA ASN A 58 -3.51 16.15 -19.47
C ASN A 58 -2.74 14.87 -19.10
N VAL A 59 -3.33 14.08 -18.19
CA VAL A 59 -2.76 12.87 -17.60
C VAL A 59 -3.61 11.66 -17.94
N ALA A 60 -2.97 10.54 -18.30
CA ALA A 60 -3.61 9.23 -18.37
C ALA A 60 -3.12 8.30 -17.25
N VAL A 61 -4.03 7.61 -16.59
CA VAL A 61 -3.72 6.43 -15.75
C VAL A 61 -4.08 5.19 -16.56
N ILE A 62 -3.12 4.31 -16.81
CA ILE A 62 -3.32 3.09 -17.58
C ILE A 62 -3.33 1.89 -16.66
N GLU A 63 -4.46 1.17 -16.63
CA GLU A 63 -4.67 -0.03 -15.79
C GLU A 63 -5.05 -1.22 -16.66
N LYS A 64 -4.27 -2.31 -16.55
CA LYS A 64 -4.50 -3.52 -17.34
C LYS A 64 -5.80 -4.26 -17.03
N GLY A 65 -6.26 -4.13 -15.80
CA GLY A 65 -7.52 -4.70 -15.34
C GLY A 65 -8.52 -3.60 -14.99
N TYR A 66 -9.28 -3.83 -13.95
CA TYR A 66 -10.18 -2.84 -13.34
C TYR A 66 -9.52 -2.20 -12.11
N LEU A 67 -9.96 -1.02 -11.71
CA LEU A 67 -9.46 -0.35 -10.52
C LEU A 67 -9.67 -1.21 -9.26
N GLY A 68 -8.58 -1.49 -8.55
CA GLY A 68 -8.60 -2.39 -7.41
C GLY A 68 -8.25 -3.85 -7.74
N SER A 69 -8.01 -4.21 -9.00
CA SER A 69 -7.61 -5.58 -9.39
C SER A 69 -6.19 -5.96 -8.91
N GLY A 70 -5.33 -4.97 -8.71
CA GLY A 70 -3.97 -5.14 -8.21
C GLY A 70 -3.84 -5.22 -6.68
N ASN A 71 -2.67 -4.85 -6.17
CA ASN A 71 -2.35 -4.94 -4.74
C ASN A 71 -3.22 -4.04 -3.86
N VAL A 72 -3.71 -2.90 -4.36
CA VAL A 72 -4.61 -2.05 -3.57
C VAL A 72 -5.86 -2.80 -3.15
N GLY A 73 -6.46 -3.62 -4.01
CA GLY A 73 -7.63 -4.44 -3.68
C GLY A 73 -7.30 -5.74 -2.92
N ARG A 74 -6.03 -6.07 -2.73
CA ARG A 74 -5.54 -7.22 -1.97
C ARG A 74 -4.91 -6.85 -0.64
N ASN A 75 -4.93 -5.58 -0.31
CA ASN A 75 -4.29 -5.04 0.89
C ASN A 75 -5.10 -5.33 2.16
N THR A 76 -4.42 -5.44 3.27
CA THR A 76 -5.01 -5.65 4.61
C THR A 76 -5.22 -4.34 5.38
N THR A 77 -5.00 -3.22 4.71
CA THR A 77 -5.48 -1.87 5.09
C THR A 77 -4.85 -1.21 6.30
N ILE A 78 -3.74 -1.72 6.81
CA ILE A 78 -3.04 -1.16 7.98
C ILE A 78 -2.37 0.16 7.61
N VAL A 79 -2.62 1.21 8.38
CA VAL A 79 -2.05 2.55 8.25
C VAL A 79 -1.27 2.88 9.52
N ARG A 80 0.04 3.11 9.39
CA ARG A 80 0.96 3.37 10.50
C ARG A 80 2.21 4.12 10.02
N SER A 81 2.94 4.77 10.93
CA SER A 81 4.21 5.48 10.67
C SER A 81 5.33 5.08 11.63
N ASN A 82 5.20 3.97 12.33
CA ASN A 82 6.15 3.50 13.33
C ASN A 82 7.42 2.89 12.73
N TYR A 83 8.12 3.64 11.90
CA TYR A 83 9.41 3.30 11.31
C TYR A 83 10.58 3.75 12.19
N ARG A 84 11.76 3.14 12.01
CA ARG A 84 12.97 3.43 12.76
C ARG A 84 13.84 4.48 12.10
N LEU A 85 14.12 4.32 10.82
CA LEU A 85 15.06 5.18 10.12
C LEU A 85 14.42 6.51 9.77
N THR A 86 15.18 7.58 9.95
CA THR A 86 14.69 8.95 9.78
C THR A 86 14.04 9.21 8.42
N PRO A 87 14.58 8.78 7.28
CA PRO A 87 13.93 8.98 5.99
C PRO A 87 12.52 8.37 5.94
N ASN A 88 12.39 7.11 6.39
CA ASN A 88 11.10 6.42 6.45
C ASN A 88 10.15 7.08 7.46
N SER A 89 10.63 7.38 8.69
CA SER A 89 9.79 8.00 9.72
C SER A 89 9.21 9.33 9.24
N ARG A 90 10.00 10.21 8.65
CA ARG A 90 9.54 11.50 8.10
C ARG A 90 8.54 11.32 6.97
N PHE A 91 8.81 10.42 6.05
CA PHE A 91 7.93 10.14 4.92
C PHE A 91 6.59 9.55 5.35
N TYR A 92 6.61 8.54 6.23
CA TYR A 92 5.38 7.90 6.69
C TYR A 92 4.58 8.78 7.65
N GLU A 93 5.22 9.67 8.43
CA GLU A 93 4.46 10.66 9.21
C GLU A 93 3.81 11.71 8.31
N LYS A 94 4.49 12.15 7.26
CA LYS A 94 3.84 12.98 6.22
C LYS A 94 2.63 12.24 5.60
N SER A 95 2.75 10.93 5.39
CA SER A 95 1.62 10.13 4.93
C SER A 95 0.48 10.12 5.95
N MET A 96 0.77 9.98 7.25
CA MET A 96 -0.25 10.03 8.32
C MET A 96 -0.97 11.38 8.39
N GLU A 97 -0.23 12.48 8.23
CA GLU A 97 -0.81 13.82 8.12
C GLU A 97 -1.84 13.88 6.99
N LEU A 98 -1.46 13.42 5.80
CA LEU A 98 -2.36 13.38 4.64
C LEU A 98 -3.55 12.41 4.85
N TRP A 99 -3.37 11.29 5.53
CA TRP A 99 -4.44 10.36 5.86
C TRP A 99 -5.54 10.98 6.73
N ARG A 100 -5.17 11.82 7.71
CA ARG A 100 -6.12 12.50 8.61
C ARG A 100 -7.10 13.39 7.84
N GLU A 101 -6.62 14.02 6.78
CA GLU A 101 -7.41 14.95 5.95
C GLU A 101 -7.99 14.31 4.67
N LEU A 102 -7.64 13.07 4.35
CA LEU A 102 -7.88 12.46 3.05
C LEU A 102 -9.36 12.42 2.66
N SER A 103 -10.25 12.11 3.61
CA SER A 103 -11.69 12.07 3.35
C SER A 103 -12.26 13.44 2.98
N HIS A 104 -11.76 14.51 3.59
CA HIS A 104 -12.11 15.89 3.24
C HIS A 104 -11.54 16.29 1.89
N THR A 105 -10.25 16.04 1.69
CA THR A 105 -9.52 16.38 0.47
C THR A 105 -10.16 15.76 -0.77
N LEU A 106 -10.55 14.47 -0.69
CA LEU A 106 -11.19 13.77 -1.80
C LEU A 106 -12.72 13.97 -1.85
N ASN A 107 -13.32 14.63 -0.86
CA ASN A 107 -14.76 14.64 -0.65
C ASN A 107 -15.38 13.23 -0.79
N TYR A 108 -14.69 12.24 -0.16
CA TYR A 108 -15.03 10.84 -0.22
C TYR A 108 -14.54 10.11 1.02
N ASN A 109 -15.43 9.45 1.76
CA ASN A 109 -15.05 8.78 3.00
C ASN A 109 -14.18 7.54 2.72
N VAL A 110 -12.89 7.63 3.01
CA VAL A 110 -11.93 6.52 2.90
C VAL A 110 -11.98 5.57 4.09
N MET A 111 -12.84 5.85 5.07
CA MET A 111 -13.06 5.05 6.27
C MET A 111 -11.75 4.80 7.06
N PHE A 112 -10.90 5.82 7.15
CA PHE A 112 -9.74 5.75 8.04
C PHE A 112 -10.21 5.77 9.49
N SER A 113 -9.84 4.72 10.24
CA SER A 113 -10.20 4.51 11.64
C SER A 113 -8.92 4.39 12.46
N PRO A 114 -8.53 5.43 13.21
CA PRO A 114 -7.36 5.41 14.09
C PRO A 114 -7.68 4.62 15.36
N ARG A 115 -7.46 3.31 15.34
CA ARG A 115 -7.74 2.37 16.44
C ARG A 115 -6.47 1.87 17.13
N GLY A 116 -5.31 2.33 16.69
CA GLY A 116 -4.00 1.88 17.14
C GLY A 116 -3.45 0.68 16.37
N VAL A 117 -2.12 0.61 16.38
CA VAL A 117 -1.34 -0.57 15.95
C VAL A 117 -0.42 -0.97 17.09
N LEU A 118 -0.60 -2.17 17.60
CA LEU A 118 0.18 -2.77 18.67
C LEU A 118 1.17 -3.78 18.08
N ASN A 119 2.46 -3.55 18.28
CA ASN A 119 3.52 -4.50 17.98
C ASN A 119 3.85 -5.28 19.27
N LEU A 120 3.62 -6.60 19.28
CA LEU A 120 3.90 -7.45 20.44
C LEU A 120 5.40 -7.77 20.53
N ALA A 121 5.93 -7.73 21.75
CA ALA A 121 7.25 -8.20 22.10
C ALA A 121 7.17 -9.54 22.82
N HIS A 122 8.05 -10.47 22.45
CA HIS A 122 8.07 -11.85 22.95
C HIS A 122 9.35 -12.17 23.74
N THR A 123 10.28 -11.23 23.81
CA THR A 123 11.54 -11.35 24.55
C THR A 123 11.91 -10.02 25.20
N PRO A 124 12.72 -10.02 26.29
CA PRO A 124 13.25 -8.78 26.87
C PRO A 124 14.01 -7.92 25.84
N GLY A 125 14.83 -8.53 24.98
CA GLY A 125 15.57 -7.80 23.94
C GLY A 125 14.64 -7.11 22.90
N GLN A 126 13.48 -7.68 22.61
CA GLN A 126 12.46 -7.00 21.80
C GLN A 126 11.83 -5.83 22.54
N MET A 127 11.62 -5.93 23.86
CA MET A 127 11.13 -4.81 24.69
C MET A 127 12.12 -3.65 24.69
N ASP A 128 13.44 -3.93 24.86
CA ASP A 128 14.49 -2.91 24.78
C ASP A 128 14.49 -2.22 23.41
N SER A 129 14.42 -3.00 22.35
CA SER A 129 14.31 -2.51 20.97
C SER A 129 13.07 -1.64 20.76
N TYR A 130 11.95 -2.00 21.37
CA TYR A 130 10.71 -1.21 21.27
C TYR A 130 10.75 0.05 22.15
N ALA A 131 11.45 0.03 23.27
CA ALA A 131 11.69 1.23 24.07
C ALA A 131 12.51 2.26 23.27
N GLU A 132 13.61 1.82 22.63
CA GLU A 132 14.43 2.66 21.73
C GLU A 132 13.59 3.21 20.58
N ARG A 133 12.87 2.34 19.87
CA ARG A 133 11.98 2.73 18.74
C ARG A 133 10.90 3.71 19.17
N GLY A 134 10.26 3.48 20.33
CA GLY A 134 9.26 4.38 20.89
C GLY A 134 9.83 5.75 21.24
N ASN A 135 11.08 5.80 21.76
CA ASN A 135 11.78 7.06 22.00
C ASN A 135 12.04 7.82 20.70
N GLN A 136 12.56 7.14 19.68
CA GLN A 136 12.80 7.74 18.37
C GLN A 136 11.50 8.25 17.74
N MET A 137 10.41 7.47 17.80
CA MET A 137 9.09 7.90 17.33
C MET A 137 8.68 9.22 18.00
N ARG A 138 8.81 9.33 19.32
CA ARG A 138 8.47 10.57 20.05
C ARG A 138 9.34 11.76 19.65
N LEU A 139 10.63 11.55 19.43
CA LEU A 139 11.52 12.59 18.90
C LEU A 139 11.12 13.10 17.52
N MET A 140 10.48 12.23 16.72
CA MET A 140 9.95 12.57 15.40
C MET A 140 8.49 13.06 15.43
N GLY A 141 7.92 13.30 16.63
CA GLY A 141 6.55 13.78 16.80
C GLY A 141 5.47 12.69 16.68
N VAL A 142 5.84 11.42 16.59
CA VAL A 142 4.92 10.29 16.50
C VAL A 142 4.57 9.78 17.90
N ARG A 143 3.28 9.73 18.22
CA ARG A 143 2.81 9.19 19.50
C ARG A 143 3.12 7.69 19.59
N SER A 144 3.71 7.28 20.71
CA SER A 144 4.01 5.89 21.01
C SER A 144 3.90 5.60 22.51
N GLU A 145 3.43 4.41 22.84
CA GLU A 145 3.24 3.93 24.21
C GLU A 145 3.89 2.55 24.33
N LEU A 146 4.83 2.40 25.26
CA LEU A 146 5.39 1.11 25.61
C LEU A 146 4.48 0.48 26.69
N LEU A 147 3.93 -0.68 26.38
CA LEU A 147 2.98 -1.39 27.24
C LEU A 147 3.67 -2.64 27.84
N ASP A 148 3.44 -2.89 29.12
CA ASP A 148 3.77 -4.16 29.75
C ASP A 148 2.74 -5.26 29.40
N ARG A 149 2.99 -6.49 29.88
CA ARG A 149 2.13 -7.65 29.63
C ARG A 149 0.69 -7.42 30.12
N ASP A 150 0.51 -6.86 31.32
CA ASP A 150 -0.81 -6.67 31.91
C ASP A 150 -1.62 -5.61 31.13
N GLN A 151 -0.94 -4.55 30.70
CA GLN A 151 -1.55 -3.52 29.84
C GLN A 151 -1.94 -4.08 28.46
N VAL A 152 -1.11 -4.95 27.87
CA VAL A 152 -1.42 -5.66 26.63
C VAL A 152 -2.62 -6.58 26.82
N ALA A 153 -2.67 -7.36 27.90
CA ALA A 153 -3.80 -8.26 28.22
C ALA A 153 -5.10 -7.48 28.42
N LYS A 154 -5.04 -6.33 29.10
CA LYS A 154 -6.21 -5.47 29.29
C LYS A 154 -6.71 -4.88 27.97
N LEU A 155 -5.80 -4.48 27.07
CA LEU A 155 -6.15 -3.94 25.77
C LEU A 155 -6.71 -5.02 24.83
N ASN A 156 -6.17 -6.25 24.88
CA ASN A 156 -6.54 -7.38 24.02
C ASN A 156 -6.90 -8.63 24.87
N PRO A 157 -8.10 -8.68 25.47
CA PRO A 157 -8.48 -9.74 26.43
C PRO A 157 -8.56 -11.16 25.86
N TYR A 158 -8.57 -11.30 24.53
CA TYR A 158 -8.60 -12.59 23.84
C TYR A 158 -7.21 -13.10 23.42
N LEU A 159 -6.18 -12.28 23.61
CA LEU A 159 -4.80 -12.66 23.37
C LEU A 159 -4.33 -13.61 24.47
N ASP A 160 -3.65 -14.70 24.11
CA ASP A 160 -3.03 -15.59 25.09
C ASP A 160 -1.72 -14.96 25.60
N VAL A 161 -1.77 -14.46 26.83
CA VAL A 161 -0.61 -13.92 27.56
C VAL A 161 -0.20 -14.84 28.71
N SER A 162 -0.70 -16.09 28.75
CA SER A 162 -0.38 -17.06 29.80
C SER A 162 1.11 -17.45 29.78
N GLY A 163 1.61 -17.93 30.90
CA GLY A 163 2.99 -18.45 31.00
C GLY A 163 3.23 -19.73 30.19
N SER A 164 2.17 -20.38 29.67
CA SER A 164 2.22 -21.57 28.82
C SER A 164 1.98 -21.24 27.34
N ALA A 165 1.79 -19.98 26.99
CA ALA A 165 1.61 -19.56 25.60
C ALA A 165 2.80 -20.00 24.73
N ARG A 166 2.52 -20.52 23.53
CA ARG A 166 3.56 -20.91 22.56
C ARG A 166 4.52 -19.75 22.26
N PHE A 167 3.99 -18.54 22.25
CA PHE A 167 4.75 -17.31 22.04
C PHE A 167 4.52 -16.38 23.24
N PRO A 168 5.38 -16.42 24.27
CA PRO A 168 5.25 -15.58 25.45
C PRO A 168 5.13 -14.09 25.06
N VAL A 169 4.30 -13.35 25.74
CA VAL A 169 4.16 -11.90 25.54
C VAL A 169 4.80 -11.18 26.73
N GLU A 170 5.85 -10.41 26.47
CA GLU A 170 6.52 -9.57 27.47
C GLU A 170 5.90 -8.16 27.56
N GLY A 171 5.32 -7.70 26.46
CA GLY A 171 4.71 -6.40 26.33
C GLY A 171 4.51 -6.01 24.87
N GLY A 172 4.55 -4.72 24.57
CA GLY A 172 4.42 -4.25 23.21
C GLY A 172 4.60 -2.74 23.05
N LEU A 173 4.71 -2.33 21.78
CA LEU A 173 4.76 -0.92 21.39
C LEU A 173 3.46 -0.56 20.65
N LEU A 174 2.68 0.33 21.23
CA LEU A 174 1.44 0.85 20.65
C LEU A 174 1.69 2.19 19.96
N GLN A 175 1.24 2.33 18.72
CA GLN A 175 1.04 3.62 18.04
C GLN A 175 -0.46 3.94 18.03
N PRO A 176 -0.95 4.83 18.91
CA PRO A 176 -2.40 5.06 19.07
C PRO A 176 -3.08 5.68 17.84
N ASP A 177 -2.37 6.54 17.10
CA ASP A 177 -2.91 7.27 15.95
C ASP A 177 -2.92 6.45 14.65
N ALA A 178 -2.34 5.27 14.67
CA ALA A 178 -2.37 4.29 13.59
C ALA A 178 -3.72 3.55 13.54
N GLY A 179 -3.99 2.82 12.47
CA GLY A 179 -5.25 2.07 12.35
C GLY A 179 -5.46 1.42 11.01
N ASN A 180 -6.70 1.47 10.54
CA ASN A 180 -7.14 0.86 9.28
C ASN A 180 -7.87 1.86 8.40
N ALA A 181 -7.86 1.62 7.07
CA ALA A 181 -8.70 2.31 6.11
C ALA A 181 -9.36 1.31 5.14
N ARG A 182 -10.28 1.74 4.30
CA ARG A 182 -10.87 0.88 3.26
C ARG A 182 -10.09 1.05 1.95
N HIS A 183 -9.44 -0.01 1.50
CA HIS A 183 -8.59 0.01 0.31
C HIS A 183 -9.35 0.35 -0.98
N ASP A 184 -10.55 -0.19 -1.14
CA ASP A 184 -11.45 0.11 -2.25
C ASP A 184 -11.90 1.59 -2.22
N ALA A 185 -12.30 2.09 -1.05
CA ALA A 185 -12.70 3.49 -0.88
C ALA A 185 -11.56 4.47 -1.18
N VAL A 186 -10.32 4.12 -0.81
CA VAL A 186 -9.13 4.92 -1.14
C VAL A 186 -8.91 4.99 -2.64
N ALA A 187 -8.89 3.85 -3.33
CA ALA A 187 -8.70 3.79 -4.78
C ALA A 187 -9.81 4.56 -5.52
N TRP A 188 -11.06 4.30 -5.17
CA TRP A 188 -12.21 4.97 -5.80
C TRP A 188 -12.30 6.46 -5.47
N GLY A 189 -11.92 6.86 -4.26
CA GLY A 189 -11.85 8.26 -3.87
C GLY A 189 -10.86 9.05 -4.73
N TYR A 190 -9.65 8.53 -4.88
CA TYR A 190 -8.64 9.13 -5.77
C TYR A 190 -9.05 9.10 -7.23
N ALA A 191 -9.58 7.97 -7.73
CA ALA A 191 -10.04 7.85 -9.12
C ALA A 191 -11.11 8.90 -9.44
N ARG A 192 -12.12 9.02 -8.57
CA ARG A 192 -13.19 10.00 -8.73
C ARG A 192 -12.69 11.43 -8.69
N ALA A 193 -11.77 11.74 -7.77
CA ALA A 193 -11.22 13.08 -7.64
C ALA A 193 -10.29 13.43 -8.82
N ALA A 194 -9.46 12.51 -9.28
CA ALA A 194 -8.60 12.70 -10.46
C ALA A 194 -9.43 12.88 -11.75
N ASP A 195 -10.45 12.05 -11.95
CA ASP A 195 -11.37 12.16 -13.10
C ASP A 195 -12.08 13.51 -13.13
N ALA A 196 -12.54 14.01 -11.96
CA ALA A 196 -13.19 15.33 -11.84
C ALA A 196 -12.24 16.50 -12.20
N LEU A 197 -10.93 16.29 -12.13
CA LEU A 197 -9.89 17.24 -12.54
C LEU A 197 -9.45 17.07 -14.00
N GLY A 198 -10.05 16.15 -14.76
CA GLY A 198 -9.79 15.95 -16.17
C GLY A 198 -8.82 14.83 -16.51
N VAL A 199 -8.31 14.09 -15.52
CA VAL A 199 -7.46 12.92 -15.74
C VAL A 199 -8.26 11.81 -16.44
N ASP A 200 -7.68 11.17 -17.44
CA ASP A 200 -8.27 10.03 -18.12
C ASP A 200 -7.83 8.72 -17.46
N ILE A 201 -8.78 7.90 -17.03
CA ILE A 201 -8.54 6.60 -16.42
C ILE A 201 -8.89 5.51 -17.43
N LEU A 202 -7.87 4.81 -17.93
CA LEU A 202 -7.99 3.81 -18.98
C LEU A 202 -7.91 2.40 -18.35
N GLU A 203 -9.06 1.87 -17.95
CA GLU A 203 -9.17 0.49 -17.47
C GLU A 203 -9.14 -0.51 -18.63
N ASN A 204 -8.81 -1.77 -18.33
CA ASN A 204 -8.70 -2.87 -19.30
C ASN A 204 -7.75 -2.52 -20.47
N THR A 205 -6.68 -1.80 -20.15
CA THR A 205 -5.69 -1.30 -21.08
C THR A 205 -4.31 -1.70 -20.57
N GLU A 206 -3.64 -2.63 -21.25
CA GLU A 206 -2.35 -3.18 -20.82
C GLU A 206 -1.21 -2.50 -21.59
N VAL A 207 -0.20 -2.03 -20.86
CA VAL A 207 1.06 -1.59 -21.49
C VAL A 207 1.84 -2.83 -21.95
N VAL A 208 2.12 -2.91 -23.24
CA VAL A 208 2.82 -4.03 -23.87
C VAL A 208 4.18 -3.62 -24.48
N GLY A 209 4.51 -2.33 -24.46
CA GLY A 209 5.79 -1.81 -24.92
C GLY A 209 5.94 -0.32 -24.65
N PHE A 210 7.10 0.22 -24.97
CA PHE A 210 7.40 1.64 -24.86
C PHE A 210 7.76 2.21 -26.22
N LEU A 211 7.31 3.44 -26.49
CA LEU A 211 7.77 4.25 -27.62
C LEU A 211 9.08 4.94 -27.20
N LYS A 212 10.09 4.85 -28.04
CA LYS A 212 11.42 5.41 -27.76
C LYS A 212 11.71 6.64 -28.64
N ASN A 213 12.46 7.57 -28.07
CA ASN A 213 13.06 8.68 -28.79
C ASN A 213 14.53 8.78 -28.38
N GLY A 214 15.42 8.29 -29.21
CA GLY A 214 16.81 8.05 -28.83
C GLY A 214 16.87 7.04 -27.67
N ASP A 215 17.57 7.41 -26.62
CA ASP A 215 17.71 6.59 -25.39
C ASP A 215 16.56 6.79 -24.39
N GLY A 216 15.63 7.70 -24.66
CA GLY A 216 14.52 8.05 -23.77
C GLY A 216 13.20 7.37 -24.12
N ILE A 217 12.21 7.59 -23.27
CA ILE A 217 10.81 7.14 -23.41
C ILE A 217 9.97 8.31 -23.94
N ALA A 218 9.25 8.09 -25.05
CA ALA A 218 8.36 9.06 -25.67
C ALA A 218 6.87 8.66 -25.59
N GLY A 219 6.56 7.62 -24.84
CA GLY A 219 5.21 7.10 -24.67
C GLY A 219 5.16 5.60 -24.51
N VAL A 220 3.98 5.04 -24.70
CA VAL A 220 3.71 3.61 -24.49
C VAL A 220 2.93 3.02 -25.68
N LYS A 221 3.15 1.73 -25.91
CA LYS A 221 2.28 0.88 -26.71
C LYS A 221 1.34 0.14 -25.76
N VAL A 222 0.04 0.27 -25.97
CA VAL A 222 -0.97 -0.39 -25.15
C VAL A 222 -1.80 -1.36 -25.97
N ARG A 223 -2.32 -2.39 -25.30
CA ARG A 223 -3.31 -3.32 -25.83
C ARG A 223 -4.64 -3.14 -25.10
N ARG A 224 -5.69 -2.91 -25.88
CA ARG A 224 -7.08 -2.78 -25.41
C ARG A 224 -7.99 -3.71 -26.23
N GLY A 225 -8.47 -4.78 -25.62
CA GLY A 225 -9.05 -5.88 -26.38
C GLY A 225 -8.04 -6.48 -27.37
N ASP A 226 -8.39 -6.54 -28.65
CA ASP A 226 -7.54 -7.05 -29.71
C ASP A 226 -6.73 -5.96 -30.45
N GLN A 227 -6.84 -4.70 -30.00
CA GLN A 227 -6.17 -3.56 -30.67
C GLN A 227 -4.92 -3.15 -29.90
N GLU A 228 -3.84 -2.88 -30.64
CA GLU A 228 -2.67 -2.18 -30.13
C GLU A 228 -2.72 -0.71 -30.56
N ILE A 229 -2.44 0.18 -29.61
CA ILE A 229 -2.52 1.62 -29.78
C ILE A 229 -1.22 2.24 -29.26
N ASP A 230 -0.62 3.10 -30.05
CA ASP A 230 0.51 3.92 -29.64
C ASP A 230 0.01 5.23 -29.01
N ILE A 231 0.49 5.53 -27.79
CA ILE A 231 0.13 6.73 -27.05
C ILE A 231 1.42 7.48 -26.70
N GLU A 232 1.57 8.69 -27.25
CA GLU A 232 2.71 9.56 -26.97
C GLU A 232 2.60 10.17 -25.57
N ALA A 233 3.74 10.35 -24.89
CA ALA A 233 3.82 11.06 -23.62
C ALA A 233 5.11 11.83 -23.47
N GLY A 234 5.03 13.00 -22.83
CA GLY A 234 6.22 13.75 -22.43
C GLY A 234 6.96 13.07 -21.27
N LYS A 235 6.20 12.48 -20.34
CA LYS A 235 6.72 11.82 -19.13
C LYS A 235 5.92 10.55 -18.83
N THR A 236 6.60 9.50 -18.36
CA THR A 236 5.96 8.21 -18.03
C THR A 236 6.34 7.76 -16.64
N GLY A 237 5.37 7.75 -15.71
CA GLY A 237 5.52 7.26 -14.35
C GLY A 237 5.10 5.79 -14.23
N ILE A 238 5.93 4.97 -13.58
CA ILE A 238 5.71 3.54 -13.39
C ILE A 238 5.37 3.28 -11.93
N ALA A 239 4.12 2.81 -11.65
CA ALA A 239 3.59 2.54 -10.32
C ALA A 239 2.81 1.21 -10.30
N VAL A 240 3.49 0.12 -10.66
CA VAL A 240 2.88 -1.20 -10.94
C VAL A 240 3.20 -2.26 -9.88
N ALA A 241 3.74 -1.87 -8.73
CA ALA A 241 4.08 -2.75 -7.60
C ALA A 241 4.86 -4.02 -8.06
N GLY A 242 4.45 -5.20 -7.66
CA GLY A 242 5.11 -6.45 -8.02
C GLY A 242 5.27 -6.74 -9.53
N SER A 243 4.68 -5.93 -10.41
CA SER A 243 4.92 -6.04 -11.85
C SER A 243 6.06 -5.15 -12.36
N THR A 244 6.75 -4.41 -11.46
CA THR A 244 7.75 -3.40 -11.84
C THR A 244 8.85 -3.98 -12.72
N SER A 245 9.50 -5.06 -12.32
CA SER A 245 10.57 -5.69 -13.12
C SER A 245 10.08 -6.16 -14.50
N ARG A 246 8.84 -6.66 -14.60
CA ARG A 246 8.24 -7.09 -15.88
C ARG A 246 7.97 -5.92 -16.81
N VAL A 247 7.45 -4.81 -16.29
CA VAL A 247 7.15 -3.62 -17.10
C VAL A 247 8.44 -2.94 -17.54
N LEU A 248 9.43 -2.83 -16.65
CA LEU A 248 10.72 -2.23 -16.99
C LEU A 248 11.50 -3.02 -18.05
N LYS A 249 11.37 -4.35 -18.03
CA LYS A 249 11.96 -5.21 -19.08
C LYS A 249 11.43 -4.89 -20.47
N LEU A 250 10.18 -4.43 -20.62
CA LEU A 250 9.63 -3.97 -21.89
C LEU A 250 10.34 -2.70 -22.41
N ALA A 251 10.95 -1.92 -21.53
CA ALA A 251 11.77 -0.75 -21.89
C ALA A 251 13.26 -1.09 -22.11
N GLY A 252 13.67 -2.35 -21.84
CA GLY A 252 15.06 -2.79 -21.89
C GLY A 252 15.84 -2.50 -20.61
N VAL A 253 15.15 -2.31 -19.48
CA VAL A 253 15.78 -2.16 -18.16
C VAL A 253 15.65 -3.50 -17.43
N ASP A 254 16.75 -4.23 -17.38
CA ASP A 254 16.74 -5.63 -16.90
C ASP A 254 17.13 -5.81 -15.42
N HIS A 255 17.83 -4.85 -14.82
CA HIS A 255 18.39 -4.96 -13.48
C HIS A 255 17.97 -3.81 -12.58
N LEU A 256 17.11 -4.12 -11.64
CA LEU A 256 16.79 -3.25 -10.50
C LEU A 256 16.91 -4.07 -9.20
N PRO A 257 17.22 -3.44 -8.09
CA PRO A 257 17.31 -4.10 -6.77
C PRO A 257 15.89 -4.37 -6.20
N ILE A 258 15.05 -5.02 -7.00
CA ILE A 258 13.64 -5.32 -6.66
C ILE A 258 13.33 -6.75 -7.06
N GLU A 259 12.79 -7.51 -6.10
CA GLU A 259 12.24 -8.85 -6.33
C GLU A 259 10.73 -8.88 -6.07
N SER A 260 10.03 -9.77 -6.78
CA SER A 260 8.58 -9.93 -6.63
C SER A 260 8.29 -11.18 -5.80
N THR A 261 7.64 -11.01 -4.65
CA THR A 261 7.22 -12.11 -3.78
C THR A 261 5.74 -11.99 -3.46
N VAL A 262 5.11 -13.07 -3.01
CA VAL A 262 3.69 -13.07 -2.65
C VAL A 262 3.52 -13.04 -1.15
N LEU A 263 2.75 -12.06 -0.66
CA LEU A 263 2.25 -12.00 0.71
C LEU A 263 0.81 -12.51 0.75
N GLN A 264 0.52 -13.44 1.66
CA GLN A 264 -0.81 -14.01 1.79
C GLN A 264 -1.64 -13.34 2.88
N ALA A 265 -2.93 -13.23 2.60
CA ALA A 265 -3.90 -12.67 3.52
C ALA A 265 -5.19 -13.50 3.53
N PHE A 266 -5.96 -13.35 4.61
CA PHE A 266 -7.12 -14.15 4.94
C PHE A 266 -8.23 -13.28 5.50
N VAL A 267 -9.48 -13.73 5.32
CA VAL A 267 -10.63 -13.15 6.01
C VAL A 267 -11.50 -14.26 6.58
N SER A 268 -11.91 -14.07 7.86
CA SER A 268 -12.82 -14.97 8.56
C SER A 268 -14.28 -14.60 8.34
N GLU A 269 -15.19 -15.47 8.80
CA GLU A 269 -16.57 -15.10 9.05
C GLU A 269 -16.66 -13.93 10.04
N SER A 270 -17.79 -13.23 10.02
CA SER A 270 -18.03 -12.07 10.88
C SER A 270 -18.37 -12.52 12.31
N ILE A 271 -17.73 -11.87 13.28
CA ILE A 271 -17.97 -12.06 14.71
C ILE A 271 -18.22 -10.70 15.38
N LYS A 272 -18.62 -10.71 16.64
CA LYS A 272 -18.75 -9.47 17.44
C LYS A 272 -17.42 -8.72 17.47
N PRO A 273 -17.40 -7.38 17.62
CA PRO A 273 -16.18 -6.62 17.80
C PRO A 273 -15.43 -7.06 19.08
N ILE A 274 -14.25 -7.63 18.91
CA ILE A 274 -13.42 -8.19 20.00
C ILE A 274 -11.94 -7.86 19.88
N ILE A 275 -11.48 -7.41 18.70
CA ILE A 275 -10.12 -6.90 18.49
C ILE A 275 -10.20 -5.37 18.31
N PRO A 276 -9.80 -4.60 19.34
CA PRO A 276 -9.99 -3.14 19.33
C PRO A 276 -8.98 -2.41 18.42
N ASN A 277 -7.80 -2.98 18.20
CA ASN A 277 -6.70 -2.40 17.46
C ASN A 277 -6.11 -3.41 16.48
N VAL A 278 -5.20 -2.98 15.63
CA VAL A 278 -4.36 -3.91 14.85
C VAL A 278 -3.31 -4.50 15.76
N VAL A 279 -3.14 -5.82 15.74
CA VAL A 279 -2.08 -6.51 16.47
C VAL A 279 -1.10 -7.08 15.46
N THR A 280 0.19 -6.83 15.67
CA THR A 280 1.28 -7.44 14.91
C THR A 280 2.15 -8.28 15.84
N PHE A 281 2.63 -9.36 15.34
CA PHE A 281 3.29 -10.40 16.08
C PHE A 281 4.80 -10.38 15.82
N GLY A 282 5.60 -10.20 16.86
CA GLY A 282 7.03 -9.94 16.71
C GLY A 282 7.90 -11.18 16.54
N ALA A 283 7.41 -12.39 16.89
CA ALA A 283 8.16 -13.65 16.77
C ALA A 283 7.84 -14.41 15.47
N GLY A 284 6.88 -13.95 14.70
CA GLY A 284 6.47 -14.49 13.41
C GLY A 284 6.06 -13.36 12.47
N HIS A 285 5.33 -13.70 11.43
CA HIS A 285 4.88 -12.72 10.44
C HIS A 285 3.39 -12.43 10.48
N LEU A 286 2.72 -12.76 11.59
CA LEU A 286 1.30 -12.54 11.73
C LEU A 286 0.98 -11.08 12.03
N TYR A 287 -0.01 -10.57 11.35
CA TYR A 287 -0.79 -9.41 11.77
C TYR A 287 -2.28 -9.74 11.69
N VAL A 288 -3.06 -9.17 12.59
CA VAL A 288 -4.51 -9.34 12.63
C VAL A 288 -5.20 -8.03 12.96
N SER A 289 -6.33 -7.80 12.32
CA SER A 289 -7.25 -6.71 12.61
C SER A 289 -8.69 -7.18 12.43
N GLN A 290 -9.65 -6.44 12.95
CA GLN A 290 -11.05 -6.72 12.73
C GLN A 290 -11.68 -5.63 11.87
N SER A 291 -12.35 -6.04 10.79
CA SER A 291 -13.05 -5.12 9.89
C SER A 291 -14.32 -4.57 10.51
N ASP A 292 -14.86 -3.46 9.96
CA ASP A 292 -16.15 -2.88 10.39
C ASP A 292 -17.32 -3.85 10.23
N LYS A 293 -17.18 -4.84 9.34
CA LYS A 293 -18.18 -5.91 9.14
C LYS A 293 -18.03 -7.09 10.08
N GLY A 294 -17.07 -7.02 11.01
CA GLY A 294 -16.82 -8.04 12.03
C GLY A 294 -15.87 -9.18 11.63
N GLY A 295 -15.54 -9.34 10.36
CA GLY A 295 -14.57 -10.35 9.91
C GLY A 295 -13.16 -10.00 10.35
N LEU A 296 -12.39 -10.99 10.81
CA LEU A 296 -10.96 -10.84 11.03
C LEU A 296 -10.27 -10.78 9.68
N VAL A 297 -9.39 -9.78 9.50
CA VAL A 297 -8.48 -9.67 8.38
C VAL A 297 -7.08 -9.88 8.92
N PHE A 298 -6.42 -10.91 8.48
CA PHE A 298 -5.10 -11.28 8.95
C PHE A 298 -4.24 -11.80 7.82
N GLY A 299 -2.97 -11.88 8.05
CA GLY A 299 -1.98 -12.34 7.09
C GLY A 299 -0.62 -12.36 7.73
N GLY A 300 0.34 -12.68 6.93
CA GLY A 300 1.69 -12.79 7.46
C GLY A 300 2.61 -13.23 6.35
N ASN A 301 3.42 -14.13 6.60
CA ASN A 301 4.46 -14.73 5.83
C ASN A 301 4.42 -14.56 4.29
N ILE A 302 5.56 -14.65 3.66
CA ILE A 302 5.76 -14.47 2.22
C ILE A 302 6.28 -15.76 1.57
N ASP A 303 6.14 -15.86 0.26
CA ASP A 303 6.92 -16.82 -0.52
C ASP A 303 8.38 -16.35 -0.52
N TYR A 304 9.32 -17.17 -0.01
CA TYR A 304 10.76 -16.82 0.03
C TYR A 304 11.45 -17.01 -1.32
N TYR A 305 10.72 -16.88 -2.40
CA TYR A 305 11.22 -16.96 -3.77
C TYR A 305 10.43 -16.01 -4.67
N ASN A 306 10.98 -15.68 -5.83
CA ASN A 306 10.30 -14.82 -6.80
C ASN A 306 9.01 -15.50 -7.28
N SER A 307 7.86 -14.90 -6.97
CA SER A 307 6.55 -15.48 -7.24
C SER A 307 5.54 -14.42 -7.69
N TYR A 308 4.62 -14.88 -8.57
CA TYR A 308 3.46 -14.11 -9.02
C TYR A 308 2.14 -14.85 -8.76
N ALA A 309 2.17 -15.84 -7.87
CA ALA A 309 1.05 -16.74 -7.57
C ALA A 309 0.01 -16.06 -6.67
N GLN A 310 -0.89 -15.26 -7.22
CA GLN A 310 -1.90 -14.47 -6.47
C GLN A 310 -2.91 -15.29 -5.66
N ARG A 311 -2.88 -16.63 -5.73
CA ARG A 311 -3.72 -17.51 -4.90
C ARG A 311 -3.05 -17.90 -3.60
N GLY A 312 -1.72 -17.73 -3.49
CA GLY A 312 -0.93 -18.18 -2.38
C GLY A 312 -0.61 -19.69 -2.43
N ASN A 313 -0.09 -20.22 -1.32
CA ASN A 313 0.28 -21.63 -1.17
C ASN A 313 -0.12 -22.18 0.20
N LEU A 314 -0.23 -23.52 0.32
CA LEU A 314 -0.67 -24.18 1.55
C LEU A 314 0.34 -24.08 2.71
N PRO A 315 1.65 -24.21 2.53
CA PRO A 315 2.60 -24.06 3.65
C PRO A 315 2.46 -22.74 4.39
N VAL A 316 2.39 -21.62 3.68
CA VAL A 316 2.15 -20.30 4.28
C VAL A 316 0.78 -20.24 4.96
N TRP A 317 -0.22 -20.92 4.38
CA TRP A 317 -1.55 -21.02 4.96
C TRP A 317 -1.54 -21.68 6.33
N GLU A 318 -0.89 -22.83 6.45
CA GLU A 318 -0.75 -23.59 7.70
C GLU A 318 0.00 -22.80 8.76
N GLU A 319 1.10 -22.15 8.38
CA GLU A 319 1.91 -21.33 9.27
C GLU A 319 1.11 -20.16 9.85
N VAL A 320 0.54 -19.32 9.01
CA VAL A 320 -0.21 -18.11 9.44
C VAL A 320 -1.43 -18.47 10.28
N VAL A 321 -2.17 -19.53 9.92
CA VAL A 321 -3.34 -19.97 10.69
C VAL A 321 -2.89 -20.56 12.04
N SER A 322 -1.82 -21.34 12.09
CA SER A 322 -1.31 -21.90 13.34
C SER A 322 -0.79 -20.83 14.30
N GLU A 323 -0.15 -19.78 13.77
CA GLU A 323 0.24 -18.61 14.57
C GLU A 323 -0.97 -17.86 15.12
N LEU A 324 -1.98 -17.61 14.28
CA LEU A 324 -3.22 -16.95 14.72
C LEU A 324 -3.88 -17.71 15.87
N VAL A 325 -4.00 -19.03 15.74
CA VAL A 325 -4.62 -19.88 16.77
C VAL A 325 -3.76 -19.96 18.04
N ALA A 326 -2.44 -19.96 17.89
CA ALA A 326 -1.53 -19.93 19.04
C ALA A 326 -1.63 -18.62 19.83
N MET A 327 -1.81 -17.48 19.12
CA MET A 327 -1.95 -16.17 19.77
C MET A 327 -3.36 -15.92 20.29
N PHE A 328 -4.37 -16.46 19.61
CA PHE A 328 -5.79 -16.28 19.94
C PHE A 328 -6.52 -17.63 19.90
N PRO A 329 -6.40 -18.48 20.95
CA PRO A 329 -6.96 -19.85 20.95
C PRO A 329 -8.46 -19.89 20.67
N ASN A 330 -9.19 -18.86 21.08
CA ASN A 330 -10.63 -18.73 20.84
C ASN A 330 -11.01 -18.68 19.36
N PHE A 331 -10.06 -18.38 18.47
CA PHE A 331 -10.30 -18.29 17.02
C PHE A 331 -10.17 -19.63 16.29
N ALA A 332 -9.76 -20.70 16.96
CA ALA A 332 -9.60 -22.03 16.36
C ALA A 332 -10.87 -22.58 15.67
N ARG A 333 -12.05 -22.06 16.01
CA ARG A 333 -13.34 -22.48 15.44
C ARG A 333 -13.88 -21.55 14.36
N LEU A 334 -13.19 -20.44 14.04
CA LEU A 334 -13.65 -19.50 13.03
C LEU A 334 -13.49 -20.09 11.63
N ARG A 335 -14.50 -19.87 10.81
CA ARG A 335 -14.46 -20.27 9.40
C ARG A 335 -13.69 -19.24 8.59
N LEU A 336 -12.79 -19.71 7.76
CA LEU A 336 -12.12 -18.88 6.76
C LEU A 336 -13.02 -18.77 5.53
N LEU A 337 -13.35 -17.55 5.13
CA LEU A 337 -14.19 -17.29 3.97
C LEU A 337 -13.36 -17.18 2.69
N ARG A 338 -12.14 -16.62 2.79
CA ARG A 338 -11.27 -16.38 1.64
C ARG A 338 -9.81 -16.27 2.07
N SER A 339 -8.93 -16.72 1.17
CA SER A 339 -7.50 -16.37 1.14
C SER A 339 -7.12 -15.79 -0.22
N TRP A 340 -6.11 -14.95 -0.25
CA TRP A 340 -5.55 -14.36 -1.47
C TRP A 340 -4.10 -13.97 -1.27
N GLY A 341 -3.37 -13.78 -2.38
CA GLY A 341 -2.01 -13.27 -2.38
C GLY A 341 -1.89 -11.93 -3.12
N GLY A 342 -1.10 -11.03 -2.58
CA GLY A 342 -0.65 -9.80 -3.24
C GLY A 342 0.80 -9.93 -3.68
N VAL A 343 1.12 -9.57 -4.92
CA VAL A 343 2.50 -9.59 -5.42
C VAL A 343 3.20 -8.31 -5.00
N MET A 344 4.09 -8.44 -4.02
CA MET A 344 4.88 -7.30 -3.52
C MET A 344 6.14 -7.10 -4.36
N ASP A 345 6.61 -5.87 -4.37
CA ASP A 345 7.90 -5.43 -4.90
C ASP A 345 8.86 -5.20 -3.73
N MET A 346 9.72 -6.19 -3.48
CA MET A 346 10.70 -6.15 -2.38
C MET A 346 11.97 -5.48 -2.87
N SER A 347 12.30 -4.30 -2.32
CA SER A 347 13.61 -3.69 -2.48
C SER A 347 14.64 -4.35 -1.57
N MET A 348 15.92 -4.26 -1.92
CA MET A 348 17.01 -4.89 -1.14
C MET A 348 17.08 -4.39 0.31
N ASP A 349 16.75 -3.12 0.56
CA ASP A 349 16.88 -2.47 1.87
C ASP A 349 15.54 -2.28 2.60
N GLY A 350 14.45 -2.78 2.03
CA GLY A 350 13.13 -2.67 2.65
C GLY A 350 12.49 -1.29 2.56
N SER A 351 13.09 -0.35 1.85
CA SER A 351 12.61 1.04 1.69
C SER A 351 12.20 1.33 0.25
N PRO A 352 11.25 2.26 0.02
CA PRO A 352 10.71 2.52 -1.32
C PRO A 352 11.71 3.19 -2.27
N ILE A 353 11.39 3.14 -3.56
CA ILE A 353 12.09 3.84 -4.63
C ILE A 353 11.10 4.83 -5.26
N ILE A 354 11.33 6.13 -5.10
CA ILE A 354 10.54 7.21 -5.69
C ILE A 354 11.51 8.19 -6.36
N THR A 355 11.75 8.04 -7.66
CA THR A 355 12.85 8.74 -8.32
C THR A 355 12.62 8.92 -9.81
N VAL A 356 13.45 9.77 -10.42
CA VAL A 356 13.65 9.77 -11.87
C VAL A 356 14.24 8.41 -12.27
N GLY A 357 13.74 7.82 -13.34
CA GLY A 357 14.14 6.49 -13.79
C GLY A 357 15.47 6.48 -14.56
N PRO A 358 15.93 5.29 -14.93
CA PRO A 358 17.20 5.13 -15.63
C PRO A 358 17.19 5.55 -17.11
N LEU A 359 16.01 5.83 -17.67
CA LEU A 359 15.86 6.33 -19.05
C LEU A 359 15.18 7.69 -19.01
N ASP A 360 15.56 8.59 -19.93
CA ASP A 360 14.95 9.91 -20.04
C ASP A 360 13.43 9.80 -20.23
N GLY A 361 12.67 10.64 -19.54
CA GLY A 361 11.20 10.62 -19.58
C GLY A 361 10.56 9.50 -18.74
N MET A 362 11.35 8.66 -18.07
CA MET A 362 10.89 7.60 -17.17
C MET A 362 10.98 8.01 -15.70
N TYR A 363 9.98 7.63 -14.90
CA TYR A 363 9.94 7.86 -13.45
C TYR A 363 9.48 6.59 -12.73
N LEU A 364 10.02 6.32 -11.54
CA LEU A 364 9.77 5.09 -10.81
C LEU A 364 9.13 5.37 -9.44
N ASN A 365 8.12 4.58 -9.12
CA ASN A 365 7.47 4.51 -7.83
C ASN A 365 7.26 3.03 -7.49
N ALA A 366 8.22 2.42 -6.81
CA ALA A 366 8.33 0.98 -6.62
C ALA A 366 9.07 0.61 -5.33
N GLY A 367 9.30 -0.70 -5.11
CA GLY A 367 10.08 -1.20 -3.98
C GLY A 367 9.38 -1.04 -2.64
N TRP A 368 8.06 -1.16 -2.61
CA TRP A 368 7.25 -0.81 -1.44
C TRP A 368 7.28 -1.82 -0.31
N CYS A 369 7.73 -3.03 -0.54
CA CYS A 369 7.79 -4.09 0.47
C CYS A 369 6.46 -4.20 1.24
N TYR A 370 6.51 -4.07 2.56
CA TYR A 370 5.32 -4.06 3.43
C TYR A 370 4.69 -2.66 3.59
N GLY A 371 5.27 -1.64 2.98
CA GLY A 371 4.96 -0.23 3.23
C GLY A 371 3.88 0.40 2.35
N GLY A 372 3.50 -0.24 1.24
CA GLY A 372 2.82 0.40 0.12
C GLY A 372 1.50 1.10 0.46
N PHE A 373 0.53 0.40 1.04
CA PHE A 373 -0.80 0.98 1.25
C PHE A 373 -0.80 2.21 2.15
N LYS A 374 -0.10 2.13 3.28
CA LYS A 374 -0.01 3.25 4.23
C LYS A 374 0.72 4.47 3.67
N ALA A 375 1.54 4.27 2.65
CA ALA A 375 2.26 5.32 1.95
C ALA A 375 1.43 6.02 0.86
N THR A 376 0.27 5.47 0.47
CA THR A 376 -0.47 5.92 -0.72
C THR A 376 -0.60 7.45 -0.86
N PRO A 377 -1.00 8.23 0.17
CA PRO A 377 -1.08 9.68 0.01
C PRO A 377 0.27 10.35 -0.22
N ALA A 378 1.26 10.09 0.65
CA ALA A 378 2.59 10.71 0.53
C ALA A 378 3.33 10.23 -0.72
N SER A 379 3.18 8.96 -1.08
CA SER A 379 3.75 8.41 -2.30
C SER A 379 3.25 9.16 -3.53
N GLY A 380 1.94 9.32 -3.68
CA GLY A 380 1.37 10.05 -4.80
C GLY A 380 1.80 11.51 -4.81
N TRP A 381 1.83 12.14 -3.64
CA TRP A 381 2.22 13.55 -3.50
C TRP A 381 3.70 13.78 -3.85
N CYS A 382 4.60 12.98 -3.33
CA CYS A 382 6.03 13.04 -3.65
C CYS A 382 6.33 12.68 -5.11
N PHE A 383 5.66 11.64 -5.64
CA PHE A 383 5.91 11.19 -7.00
C PHE A 383 5.36 12.17 -8.03
N ALA A 384 4.22 12.81 -7.77
CA ALA A 384 3.71 13.90 -8.59
C ALA A 384 4.70 15.07 -8.65
N HIS A 385 5.30 15.44 -7.50
CA HIS A 385 6.36 16.44 -7.46
C HIS A 385 7.58 16.02 -8.29
N THR A 386 8.04 14.78 -8.11
CA THR A 386 9.20 14.24 -8.85
C THR A 386 8.97 14.30 -10.36
N ILE A 387 7.77 13.95 -10.82
CA ILE A 387 7.40 14.02 -12.25
C ILE A 387 7.30 15.48 -12.72
N ALA A 388 6.70 16.36 -11.93
CA ALA A 388 6.48 17.75 -12.31
C ALA A 388 7.80 18.53 -12.45
N HIS A 389 8.76 18.27 -11.57
CA HIS A 389 9.99 19.07 -11.43
C HIS A 389 11.27 18.36 -11.86
N ASP A 390 11.21 17.11 -12.31
CA ASP A 390 12.39 16.27 -12.66
C ASP A 390 13.38 16.11 -11.49
N ALA A 391 12.88 16.25 -10.27
CA ALA A 391 13.67 16.20 -9.04
C ALA A 391 12.83 15.66 -7.86
N PRO A 392 13.43 14.90 -6.94
CA PRO A 392 12.72 14.39 -5.78
C PRO A 392 12.27 15.53 -4.84
N HIS A 393 11.17 15.33 -4.15
CA HIS A 393 10.74 16.19 -3.03
C HIS A 393 11.63 15.94 -1.80
N GLU A 394 11.67 16.87 -0.85
CA GLU A 394 12.46 16.72 0.40
C GLU A 394 12.13 15.44 1.19
N PHE A 395 10.89 14.93 1.12
CA PHE A 395 10.45 13.71 1.79
C PHE A 395 10.85 12.42 1.08
N ASN A 396 11.24 12.46 -0.19
CA ASN A 396 11.69 11.29 -0.93
C ASN A 396 13.09 11.44 -1.55
N ARG A 397 13.86 12.45 -1.13
CA ARG A 397 15.18 12.71 -1.71
C ARG A 397 16.18 11.57 -1.52
N GLU A 398 16.01 10.79 -0.44
CA GLU A 398 16.85 9.62 -0.16
C GLU A 398 16.36 8.34 -0.87
N PHE A 399 15.13 8.31 -1.43
CA PHE A 399 14.54 7.12 -2.03
C PHE A 399 14.92 6.94 -3.51
N THR A 400 16.18 7.17 -3.83
CA THR A 400 16.75 7.08 -5.17
C THR A 400 17.34 5.69 -5.47
N LEU A 401 17.61 5.40 -6.74
CA LEU A 401 18.35 4.19 -7.13
C LEU A 401 19.85 4.29 -6.82
N GLU A 402 20.38 5.51 -6.81
CA GLU A 402 21.80 5.79 -6.56
C GLU A 402 22.25 5.30 -5.18
N ARG A 403 21.34 5.32 -4.18
CA ARG A 403 21.66 4.84 -2.82
C ARG A 403 22.21 3.41 -2.78
N PHE A 404 21.82 2.56 -3.73
CA PHE A 404 22.33 1.19 -3.85
C PHE A 404 23.72 1.12 -4.46
N LYS A 405 24.05 2.06 -5.36
CA LYS A 405 25.38 2.16 -5.99
C LYS A 405 26.40 2.79 -5.01
N ASP A 406 25.94 3.78 -4.26
CA ASP A 406 26.77 4.56 -3.33
C ASP A 406 26.97 3.87 -1.98
N GLY A 407 26.35 2.69 -1.77
CA GLY A 407 26.45 1.95 -0.50
C GLY A 407 25.75 2.64 0.67
N ASN A 408 24.71 3.45 0.41
CA ASN A 408 23.90 4.16 1.40
C ASN A 408 22.46 3.61 1.49
N PRO A 409 22.25 2.30 1.73
CA PRO A 409 20.91 1.75 1.81
C PRO A 409 20.17 2.30 3.03
N ILE A 410 18.83 2.40 2.89
CA ILE A 410 17.94 2.75 4.00
C ILE A 410 17.38 1.43 4.54
N ASP A 411 18.20 0.68 5.28
CA ASP A 411 17.92 -0.69 5.69
C ASP A 411 16.93 -0.76 6.86
N GLU A 412 15.67 -0.51 6.59
CA GLU A 412 14.60 -0.64 7.58
C GLU A 412 14.38 -2.11 8.01
N LEU A 413 14.71 -3.09 7.17
CA LEU A 413 14.60 -4.52 7.49
C LEU A 413 15.68 -4.93 8.49
N GLY A 414 16.91 -4.48 8.30
CA GLY A 414 18.04 -4.74 9.19
C GLY A 414 18.07 -3.88 10.46
N ALA A 415 17.27 -2.82 10.53
CA ALA A 415 17.27 -1.87 11.64
C ALA A 415 16.65 -2.39 12.96
N GLY A 416 16.39 -3.67 13.10
CA GLY A 416 15.82 -4.26 14.31
C GLY A 416 16.14 -5.73 14.49
N PRO A 417 15.95 -6.27 15.69
CA PRO A 417 16.11 -7.71 15.91
C PRO A 417 15.08 -8.44 15.04
N THR A 418 15.53 -9.02 13.96
CA THR A 418 14.73 -9.88 13.11
C THR A 418 15.06 -11.32 13.45
N PRO A 419 14.07 -12.18 13.71
CA PRO A 419 14.30 -13.60 14.00
C PRO A 419 14.92 -14.40 12.84
N TRP A 420 15.15 -13.78 11.70
CA TRP A 420 15.46 -14.40 10.41
C TRP A 420 16.95 -14.67 10.13
N TYR A 421 17.85 -14.07 10.91
CA TYR A 421 19.28 -14.07 10.62
C TYR A 421 20.11 -14.93 11.60
N HIS A 422 19.45 -15.90 12.25
CA HIS A 422 20.14 -16.84 13.14
C HIS A 422 19.84 -18.27 12.81
#